data_ed1c677437fab5fa3f25a88383e9efa4
#
_entry.id   ed1c677437fab5fa3f25a88383e9efa4
#
_cell.length_a   1.000
_cell.length_b   1.000
_cell.length_c   1.000
_cell.angle_alpha   90.00
_cell.angle_beta   90.00
_cell.angle_gamma   90.00
#
_symmetry.space_group_name_H-M   'P 1'
#
loop_
_entity.id
_entity.type
_entity.pdbx_description
1 polymer ?
#
loop_
_entity_poly.entity_id
_entity_poly.type
_entity_poly.pdbx_seq_one_letter_code
_entity_poly.pdbx_strand_id
1 'polypeptide(L)'
;MDKPTIGDTIARIRRARPMTQEGLAEAADLSVETIRKLEQGKGTEPRMSTLNKIARSLGVPTSRLLGNAAQAAVEGASDVDGIALIELRKALTPTRSLRGIAIAGPEVEPPDLDDVRTSIRVLDRAYHLDDYATTLTGLPILIAEARLAVSESADDDRAAALALMAQTYQLAGTTLIQLRHFDLAHRALSDALDAADASGDEVIGASAITTMCWLLLRQARFDETEQLAITTADMIEPSFSRAKPAQLAVWGWLLLRAAAAAVRDARGDDADEMLRGAAAAAVRIGDRVPTSLLSPGPATIGAFCPTTVAWKTVESELISGHPDRALELSRTAPESDRPTSNNRNRHRLDVAAAHAQVGAYDEAQAVLFDLKRKAPAWLRHQRYARDVVATIAAERRRAMSHELAELASLVGMEQ
;
A
#
# COMPACT_ATOMS: atom_id res chain seq x y z
N MET A 1 27.31 -18.35 5.64
CA MET A 1 27.11 -17.44 6.79
C MET A 1 25.60 -17.34 6.99
N ASP A 2 25.11 -17.72 8.17
CA ASP A 2 23.68 -17.62 8.48
C ASP A 2 23.23 -16.16 8.42
N LYS A 3 22.04 -15.92 7.85
CA LYS A 3 21.46 -14.58 7.74
C LYS A 3 21.18 -14.02 9.14
N PRO A 4 21.45 -12.73 9.42
CA PRO A 4 21.14 -12.13 10.70
C PRO A 4 19.62 -12.16 10.94
N THR A 5 19.22 -12.72 12.06
CA THR A 5 17.83 -12.79 12.49
C THR A 5 17.35 -11.44 13.06
N ILE A 6 16.03 -11.29 13.26
CA ILE A 6 15.46 -10.15 14.00
C ILE A 6 16.12 -10.05 15.38
N GLY A 7 16.33 -11.19 16.05
CA GLY A 7 17.02 -11.26 17.35
C GLY A 7 18.46 -10.75 17.31
N ASP A 8 19.22 -11.13 16.28
CA ASP A 8 20.57 -10.63 16.08
C ASP A 8 20.60 -9.11 15.89
N THR A 9 19.61 -8.58 15.18
CA THR A 9 19.48 -7.15 14.94
C THR A 9 19.17 -6.40 16.22
N ILE A 10 18.23 -6.90 17.03
CA ILE A 10 17.91 -6.33 18.36
C ILE A 10 19.15 -6.34 19.22
N ALA A 11 19.84 -7.48 19.35
CA ALA A 11 21.05 -7.62 20.14
C ALA A 11 22.16 -6.65 19.71
N ARG A 12 22.34 -6.47 18.40
CA ARG A 12 23.35 -5.57 17.84
C ARG A 12 23.03 -4.11 18.15
N ILE A 13 21.78 -3.67 17.96
CA ILE A 13 21.36 -2.28 18.22
C ILE A 13 21.42 -1.98 19.75
N ARG A 14 20.97 -2.92 20.57
CA ARG A 14 21.04 -2.79 22.03
C ARG A 14 22.49 -2.63 22.52
N ARG A 15 23.40 -3.50 22.07
CA ARG A 15 24.83 -3.44 22.43
C ARG A 15 25.49 -2.13 21.97
N ALA A 16 25.10 -1.60 20.81
CA ALA A 16 25.61 -0.32 20.32
C ALA A 16 25.16 0.88 21.20
N ARG A 17 24.19 0.68 22.09
CA ARG A 17 23.63 1.70 23.01
C ARG A 17 23.93 1.44 24.48
N PRO A 18 25.04 0.82 24.83
CA PRO A 18 25.46 0.17 26.08
C PRO A 18 24.28 -0.18 27.03
N MET A 19 23.26 -0.84 26.52
CA MET A 19 22.06 -1.23 27.25
C MET A 19 22.10 -2.74 27.54
N THR A 20 21.74 -3.14 28.78
CA THR A 20 21.62 -4.57 29.17
C THR A 20 20.31 -5.17 28.63
N GLN A 21 20.18 -6.51 28.66
CA GLN A 21 18.90 -7.17 28.34
C GLN A 21 17.80 -6.77 29.33
N GLU A 22 18.17 -6.65 30.59
CA GLU A 22 17.31 -6.19 31.68
C GLU A 22 16.84 -4.75 31.43
N GLY A 23 17.77 -3.85 31.11
CA GLY A 23 17.44 -2.45 30.80
C GLY A 23 16.53 -2.29 29.55
N LEU A 24 16.75 -3.12 28.54
CA LEU A 24 15.84 -3.12 27.38
C LEU A 24 14.47 -3.68 27.75
N ALA A 25 14.40 -4.73 28.53
CA ALA A 25 13.15 -5.33 28.98
C ALA A 25 12.32 -4.33 29.82
N GLU A 26 12.94 -3.64 30.77
CA GLU A 26 12.31 -2.59 31.58
C GLU A 26 11.81 -1.43 30.70
N ALA A 27 12.66 -0.91 29.80
CA ALA A 27 12.30 0.20 28.92
C ALA A 27 11.18 -0.16 27.93
N ALA A 28 11.10 -1.42 27.51
CA ALA A 28 10.10 -1.91 26.56
C ALA A 28 8.83 -2.44 27.25
N ASP A 29 8.77 -2.45 28.57
CA ASP A 29 7.68 -3.07 29.35
C ASP A 29 7.47 -4.53 28.92
N LEU A 30 8.57 -5.31 28.94
CA LEU A 30 8.61 -6.73 28.57
C LEU A 30 9.37 -7.52 29.65
N SER A 31 9.20 -8.84 29.66
CA SER A 31 10.02 -9.69 30.52
C SER A 31 11.44 -9.83 29.96
N VAL A 32 12.43 -9.92 30.88
CA VAL A 32 13.83 -10.20 30.49
C VAL A 32 13.95 -11.51 29.71
N GLU A 33 13.12 -12.48 30.05
CA GLU A 33 13.07 -13.77 29.38
C GLU A 33 12.60 -13.62 27.91
N THR A 34 11.66 -12.70 27.63
CA THR A 34 11.21 -12.36 26.27
C THR A 34 12.37 -11.81 25.45
N ILE A 35 13.11 -10.83 25.99
CA ILE A 35 14.28 -10.26 25.28
C ILE A 35 15.35 -11.33 25.04
N ARG A 36 15.61 -12.18 26.05
CA ARG A 36 16.61 -13.26 25.93
C ARG A 36 16.25 -14.29 24.86
N LYS A 37 15.00 -14.75 24.83
CA LYS A 37 14.51 -15.70 23.82
C LYS A 37 14.58 -15.12 22.41
N LEU A 38 14.20 -13.85 22.25
CA LEU A 38 14.28 -13.14 20.97
C LEU A 38 15.71 -13.04 20.46
N GLU A 39 16.66 -12.61 21.30
CA GLU A 39 18.07 -12.47 20.92
C GLU A 39 18.76 -13.82 20.65
N GLN A 40 18.25 -14.92 21.24
CA GLN A 40 18.77 -16.27 20.99
C GLN A 40 18.13 -16.97 19.78
N GLY A 41 17.13 -16.34 19.16
CA GLY A 41 16.36 -16.98 18.10
C GLY A 41 15.59 -18.22 18.57
N LYS A 42 15.31 -18.31 19.89
CA LYS A 42 14.59 -19.43 20.52
C LYS A 42 13.19 -18.95 20.90
N GLY A 43 12.17 -19.60 20.36
CA GLY A 43 10.77 -19.32 20.69
C GLY A 43 9.93 -18.96 19.46
N THR A 44 8.71 -18.50 19.74
CA THR A 44 7.78 -17.98 18.74
C THR A 44 8.29 -16.71 18.10
N GLU A 45 7.87 -16.43 16.86
CA GLU A 45 8.15 -15.14 16.24
C GLU A 45 7.53 -14.00 17.07
N PRO A 46 8.31 -12.91 17.27
CA PRO A 46 7.82 -11.81 18.09
C PRO A 46 6.63 -11.11 17.46
N ARG A 47 5.64 -10.75 18.27
CA ARG A 47 4.53 -9.91 17.82
C ARG A 47 5.02 -8.59 17.26
N MET A 48 4.31 -8.01 16.30
CA MET A 48 4.59 -6.66 15.83
C MET A 48 4.51 -5.63 16.95
N SER A 49 3.58 -5.78 17.89
CA SER A 49 3.50 -4.94 19.09
C SER A 49 4.77 -5.03 19.96
N THR A 50 5.30 -6.23 20.16
CA THR A 50 6.56 -6.46 20.87
C THR A 50 7.72 -5.79 20.13
N LEU A 51 7.81 -5.95 18.83
CA LEU A 51 8.82 -5.29 18.00
C LEU A 51 8.69 -3.76 18.05
N ASN A 52 7.48 -3.23 18.06
CA ASN A 52 7.21 -1.80 18.19
C ASN A 52 7.66 -1.25 19.55
N LYS A 53 7.39 -1.98 20.64
CA LYS A 53 7.86 -1.62 22.00
C LYS A 53 9.39 -1.59 22.06
N ILE A 54 10.05 -2.63 21.57
CA ILE A 54 11.52 -2.73 21.52
C ILE A 54 12.11 -1.62 20.65
N ALA A 55 11.56 -1.36 19.47
CA ALA A 55 12.02 -0.32 18.57
C ALA A 55 11.95 1.07 19.21
N ARG A 56 10.84 1.37 19.89
CA ARG A 56 10.64 2.61 20.64
C ARG A 56 11.67 2.77 21.74
N SER A 57 11.90 1.74 22.54
CA SER A 57 12.87 1.73 23.63
C SER A 57 14.30 1.85 23.14
N LEU A 58 14.58 1.31 21.98
CA LEU A 58 15.85 1.47 21.27
C LEU A 58 15.93 2.79 20.49
N GLY A 59 14.89 3.63 20.45
CA GLY A 59 14.86 4.89 19.70
C GLY A 59 15.17 4.69 18.20
N VAL A 60 14.67 3.61 17.60
CA VAL A 60 14.79 3.30 16.17
C VAL A 60 13.40 3.05 15.59
N PRO A 61 13.17 3.27 14.28
CA PRO A 61 11.93 2.83 13.66
C PRO A 61 11.87 1.29 13.67
N THR A 62 10.67 0.73 13.78
CA THR A 62 10.43 -0.74 13.78
C THR A 62 10.96 -1.39 12.51
N SER A 63 10.90 -0.66 11.38
CA SER A 63 11.53 -1.04 10.12
C SER A 63 13.01 -1.41 10.27
N ARG A 64 13.75 -0.78 11.19
CA ARG A 64 15.15 -1.08 11.40
C ARG A 64 15.39 -2.40 12.14
N LEU A 65 14.41 -2.89 12.89
CA LEU A 65 14.45 -4.22 13.53
C LEU A 65 14.11 -5.30 12.50
N LEU A 66 13.13 -5.02 11.65
CA LEU A 66 12.74 -5.87 10.53
C LEU A 66 13.72 -5.78 9.35
N GLY A 67 14.37 -4.64 9.18
CA GLY A 67 15.07 -4.21 7.96
C GLY A 67 16.56 -4.56 7.87
N ASN A 68 17.16 -5.31 8.82
CA ASN A 68 18.48 -5.88 8.53
C ASN A 68 18.38 -7.11 7.62
N ALA A 69 17.21 -7.70 7.47
CA ALA A 69 16.88 -8.50 6.31
C ALA A 69 16.87 -7.63 5.02
N ALA A 70 16.45 -6.37 5.09
CA ALA A 70 16.35 -5.43 3.98
C ALA A 70 17.68 -4.76 3.57
N GLN A 71 18.61 -4.55 4.49
CA GLN A 71 19.88 -3.88 4.18
C GLN A 71 20.94 -4.83 3.61
N ALA A 72 20.86 -6.13 3.92
CA ALA A 72 21.56 -7.19 3.17
C ALA A 72 21.00 -7.35 1.75
N ALA A 73 19.80 -6.80 1.48
CA ALA A 73 19.11 -6.84 0.20
C ALA A 73 19.50 -5.71 -0.77
N VAL A 74 20.16 -4.65 -0.32
CA VAL A 74 20.69 -3.61 -1.22
C VAL A 74 21.93 -4.11 -1.98
N GLU A 75 22.61 -5.13 -1.45
CA GLU A 75 23.76 -5.76 -2.11
C GLU A 75 23.40 -7.04 -2.90
N GLY A 76 22.13 -7.52 -2.80
CA GLY A 76 21.61 -8.69 -3.51
C GLY A 76 20.10 -8.63 -3.68
N ALA A 77 19.59 -7.55 -4.27
CA ALA A 77 18.16 -7.15 -4.28
C ALA A 77 17.16 -8.19 -4.84
N SER A 78 17.61 -9.29 -5.48
CA SER A 78 16.69 -10.30 -6.03
C SER A 78 16.31 -11.43 -5.07
N ASP A 79 17.16 -11.75 -4.07
CA ASP A 79 16.95 -12.93 -3.23
C ASP A 79 16.11 -12.67 -1.97
N VAL A 80 16.16 -11.48 -1.39
CA VAL A 80 15.45 -11.17 -0.13
C VAL A 80 13.99 -10.84 -0.36
N ASP A 81 13.67 -10.10 -1.42
CA ASP A 81 12.29 -9.88 -1.85
C ASP A 81 11.63 -11.23 -2.18
N GLY A 82 12.39 -12.17 -2.75
CA GLY A 82 11.96 -13.53 -3.03
C GLY A 82 11.58 -14.30 -1.75
N ILE A 83 12.41 -14.25 -0.70
CA ILE A 83 12.15 -14.98 0.56
C ILE A 83 10.99 -14.37 1.33
N ALA A 84 10.95 -13.04 1.48
CA ALA A 84 9.84 -12.37 2.15
C ALA A 84 8.50 -12.61 1.44
N LEU A 85 8.52 -12.67 0.11
CA LEU A 85 7.36 -13.03 -0.69
C LEU A 85 6.93 -14.49 -0.49
N ILE A 86 7.88 -15.42 -0.31
CA ILE A 86 7.57 -16.83 0.00
C ILE A 86 6.85 -16.93 1.35
N GLU A 87 7.31 -16.22 2.37
CA GLU A 87 6.67 -16.22 3.69
C GLU A 87 5.27 -15.58 3.63
N LEU A 88 5.11 -14.46 2.91
CA LEU A 88 3.79 -13.87 2.69
C LEU A 88 2.87 -14.81 1.91
N ARG A 89 3.38 -15.54 0.91
CA ARG A 89 2.62 -16.56 0.18
C ARG A 89 2.14 -17.68 1.12
N LYS A 90 3.01 -18.20 1.99
CA LYS A 90 2.63 -19.21 2.99
C LYS A 90 1.54 -18.69 3.93
N ALA A 91 1.64 -17.43 4.36
CA ALA A 91 0.65 -16.82 5.23
C ALA A 91 -0.73 -16.68 4.53
N LEU A 92 -0.75 -16.27 3.25
CA LEU A 92 -2.00 -16.10 2.49
C LEU A 92 -2.59 -17.42 1.98
N THR A 93 -1.74 -18.40 1.65
CA THR A 93 -2.16 -19.70 1.10
C THR A 93 -1.63 -20.85 1.96
N PRO A 94 -2.06 -20.95 3.23
CA PRO A 94 -1.55 -21.99 4.12
C PRO A 94 -1.89 -23.38 3.59
N THR A 95 -0.91 -24.28 3.64
CA THR A 95 -1.15 -25.68 3.32
C THR A 95 -2.07 -26.29 4.40
N ARG A 96 -3.10 -26.99 3.96
CA ARG A 96 -4.06 -27.63 4.87
C ARG A 96 -4.01 -29.15 4.70
N SER A 97 -4.17 -29.86 5.81
CA SER A 97 -4.36 -31.30 5.79
C SER A 97 -5.70 -31.68 5.17
N LEU A 98 -5.91 -32.97 4.92
CA LEU A 98 -7.20 -33.53 4.42
C LEU A 98 -8.41 -33.13 5.29
N ARG A 99 -8.20 -32.85 6.58
CA ARG A 99 -9.23 -32.39 7.52
C ARG A 99 -9.30 -30.86 7.67
N GLY A 100 -8.63 -30.11 6.79
CA GLY A 100 -8.63 -28.65 6.80
C GLY A 100 -7.73 -28.01 7.87
N ILE A 101 -6.95 -28.81 8.63
CA ILE A 101 -6.03 -28.29 9.64
C ILE A 101 -4.81 -27.67 8.93
N ALA A 102 -4.50 -26.43 9.23
CA ALA A 102 -3.32 -25.77 8.68
C ALA A 102 -2.04 -26.49 9.14
N ILE A 103 -1.12 -26.75 8.18
CA ILE A 103 0.16 -27.39 8.43
C ILE A 103 1.20 -26.30 8.58
N ALA A 104 1.43 -25.83 9.77
CA ALA A 104 2.37 -24.79 10.14
C ALA A 104 1.95 -23.34 9.78
N GLY A 105 2.12 -22.48 10.75
CA GLY A 105 2.12 -21.03 10.66
C GLY A 105 3.02 -20.51 11.77
N PRO A 106 3.43 -19.24 11.78
CA PRO A 106 4.15 -18.67 12.90
C PRO A 106 3.31 -18.83 14.19
N GLU A 107 3.90 -19.37 15.26
CA GLU A 107 3.28 -19.37 16.58
C GLU A 107 3.36 -17.95 17.12
N VAL A 108 2.21 -17.28 17.23
CA VAL A 108 2.07 -15.96 17.85
C VAL A 108 1.22 -16.10 19.11
N GLU A 109 1.48 -15.27 20.09
CA GLU A 109 0.59 -15.20 21.26
C GLU A 109 -0.65 -14.36 20.92
N PRO A 110 -1.83 -14.56 21.58
CA PRO A 110 -3.04 -13.78 21.34
C PRO A 110 -2.75 -12.28 21.48
N PRO A 111 -2.93 -11.45 20.43
CA PRO A 111 -2.68 -10.02 20.50
C PRO A 111 -3.90 -9.29 21.07
N ASP A 112 -3.65 -8.11 21.67
CA ASP A 112 -4.69 -7.12 21.87
C ASP A 112 -5.10 -6.49 20.52
N LEU A 113 -6.38 -6.15 20.35
CA LEU A 113 -6.88 -5.51 19.12
C LEU A 113 -6.23 -4.14 18.86
N ASP A 114 -5.82 -3.41 19.89
CA ASP A 114 -5.07 -2.16 19.76
C ASP A 114 -3.65 -2.39 19.25
N ASP A 115 -3.03 -3.49 19.62
CA ASP A 115 -1.74 -3.92 19.10
C ASP A 115 -1.81 -4.23 17.62
N VAL A 116 -2.83 -5.00 17.18
CA VAL A 116 -3.07 -5.29 15.76
C VAL A 116 -3.32 -3.99 14.97
N ARG A 117 -4.16 -3.11 15.50
CA ARG A 117 -4.44 -1.79 14.88
C ARG A 117 -3.18 -0.93 14.74
N THR A 118 -2.30 -0.99 15.74
CA THR A 118 -1.03 -0.25 15.71
C THR A 118 -0.07 -0.85 14.70
N SER A 119 -0.01 -2.18 14.61
CA SER A 119 0.82 -2.91 13.63
C SER A 119 0.37 -2.62 12.19
N ILE A 120 -0.95 -2.60 11.93
CA ILE A 120 -1.48 -2.17 10.63
C ILE A 120 -0.98 -0.77 10.26
N ARG A 121 -1.09 0.21 11.18
CA ARG A 121 -0.65 1.60 10.92
C ARG A 121 0.86 1.70 10.65
N VAL A 122 1.67 0.91 11.35
CA VAL A 122 3.12 0.88 11.14
C VAL A 122 3.48 0.35 9.75
N LEU A 123 2.87 -0.76 9.33
CA LEU A 123 3.14 -1.35 8.02
C LEU A 123 2.52 -0.53 6.87
N ASP A 124 1.33 0.04 7.05
CA ASP A 124 0.74 0.96 6.08
C ASP A 124 1.61 2.21 5.88
N ARG A 125 2.18 2.75 6.97
CA ARG A 125 3.15 3.83 6.85
C ARG A 125 4.43 3.41 6.14
N ALA A 126 4.98 2.22 6.41
CA ALA A 126 6.14 1.70 5.69
C ALA A 126 5.85 1.57 4.19
N TYR A 127 4.69 1.02 3.83
CA TYR A 127 4.22 0.94 2.46
C TYR A 127 4.20 2.33 1.77
N HIS A 128 3.67 3.36 2.45
CA HIS A 128 3.60 4.73 1.91
C HIS A 128 4.93 5.50 1.94
N LEU A 129 5.96 4.94 2.55
CA LEU A 129 7.35 5.41 2.45
C LEU A 129 8.17 4.61 1.41
N ASP A 130 7.49 3.80 0.60
CA ASP A 130 8.08 2.90 -0.39
C ASP A 130 9.04 1.84 0.22
N ASP A 131 8.93 1.59 1.53
CA ASP A 131 9.67 0.54 2.25
C ASP A 131 8.91 -0.80 2.15
N TYR A 132 8.92 -1.34 0.93
CA TYR A 132 8.24 -2.61 0.64
C TYR A 132 8.87 -3.81 1.33
N ALA A 133 10.17 -3.76 1.59
CA ALA A 133 10.88 -4.82 2.29
C ALA A 133 10.38 -4.98 3.73
N THR A 134 10.26 -3.88 4.47
CA THR A 134 9.65 -3.87 5.81
C THR A 134 8.20 -4.36 5.76
N THR A 135 7.43 -3.89 4.78
CA THR A 135 6.02 -4.27 4.64
C THR A 135 5.89 -5.76 4.36
N LEU A 136 6.66 -6.32 3.41
CA LEU A 136 6.65 -7.75 3.08
C LEU A 136 7.07 -8.63 4.26
N THR A 137 8.06 -8.20 5.05
CA THR A 137 8.55 -8.97 6.19
C THR A 137 7.57 -8.94 7.37
N GLY A 138 6.86 -7.84 7.57
CA GLY A 138 5.91 -7.70 8.69
C GLY A 138 4.54 -8.31 8.43
N LEU A 139 4.10 -8.36 7.17
CA LEU A 139 2.76 -8.85 6.80
C LEU A 139 2.47 -10.30 7.22
N PRO A 140 3.38 -11.29 7.09
CA PRO A 140 3.12 -12.65 7.53
C PRO A 140 2.79 -12.74 9.03
N ILE A 141 3.52 -12.00 9.86
CA ILE A 141 3.32 -11.94 11.31
C ILE A 141 1.97 -11.29 11.61
N LEU A 142 1.70 -10.13 10.99
CA LEU A 142 0.45 -9.42 11.19
C LEU A 142 -0.78 -10.23 10.76
N ILE A 143 -0.68 -11.00 9.67
CA ILE A 143 -1.75 -11.92 9.23
C ILE A 143 -2.01 -13.02 10.28
N ALA A 144 -0.95 -13.57 10.87
CA ALA A 144 -1.08 -14.58 11.92
C ALA A 144 -1.72 -13.97 13.19
N GLU A 145 -1.27 -12.80 13.62
CA GLU A 145 -1.84 -12.04 14.73
C GLU A 145 -3.32 -11.72 14.50
N ALA A 146 -3.70 -11.21 13.33
CA ALA A 146 -5.08 -10.88 13.01
C ALA A 146 -6.00 -12.10 12.99
N ARG A 147 -5.52 -13.24 12.47
CA ARG A 147 -6.27 -14.50 12.52
C ARG A 147 -6.47 -15.00 13.94
N LEU A 148 -5.41 -14.93 14.75
CA LEU A 148 -5.48 -15.37 16.14
C LEU A 148 -6.41 -14.44 16.94
N ALA A 149 -6.35 -13.12 16.72
CA ALA A 149 -7.27 -12.16 17.31
C ALA A 149 -8.73 -12.53 17.02
N VAL A 150 -9.07 -12.93 15.79
CA VAL A 150 -10.44 -13.35 15.44
C VAL A 150 -10.81 -14.67 16.14
N SER A 151 -9.88 -15.63 16.27
CA SER A 151 -10.17 -16.92 16.90
C SER A 151 -10.35 -16.85 18.41
N GLU A 152 -9.64 -15.92 19.07
CA GLU A 152 -9.64 -15.76 20.52
C GLU A 152 -10.59 -14.65 21.03
N SER A 153 -11.13 -13.83 20.12
CA SER A 153 -12.05 -12.76 20.48
C SER A 153 -13.38 -13.30 21.03
N ALA A 154 -13.84 -12.67 22.11
CA ALA A 154 -15.22 -12.83 22.59
C ALA A 154 -16.21 -12.29 21.54
N ASP A 155 -17.48 -12.66 21.65
CA ASP A 155 -18.52 -12.29 20.67
C ASP A 155 -18.60 -10.77 20.45
N ASP A 156 -18.47 -9.97 21.53
CA ASP A 156 -18.54 -8.50 21.47
C ASP A 156 -17.37 -7.86 20.68
N ASP A 157 -16.20 -8.47 20.71
CA ASP A 157 -15.00 -7.97 20.06
C ASP A 157 -14.78 -8.58 18.67
N ARG A 158 -15.52 -9.64 18.33
CA ARG A 158 -15.31 -10.42 17.12
C ARG A 158 -15.47 -9.60 15.85
N ALA A 159 -16.46 -8.71 15.80
CA ALA A 159 -16.68 -7.82 14.66
C ALA A 159 -15.49 -6.86 14.45
N ALA A 160 -14.95 -6.32 15.55
CA ALA A 160 -13.77 -5.45 15.50
C ALA A 160 -12.51 -6.22 15.06
N ALA A 161 -12.32 -7.46 15.54
CA ALA A 161 -11.23 -8.32 15.13
C ALA A 161 -11.30 -8.66 13.63
N LEU A 162 -12.50 -9.00 13.12
CA LEU A 162 -12.74 -9.26 11.70
C LEU A 162 -12.46 -8.01 10.84
N ALA A 163 -12.87 -6.83 11.30
CA ALA A 163 -12.59 -5.57 10.63
C ALA A 163 -11.07 -5.30 10.52
N LEU A 164 -10.29 -5.59 11.57
CA LEU A 164 -8.83 -5.49 11.54
C LEU A 164 -8.19 -6.56 10.64
N MET A 165 -8.74 -7.77 10.62
CA MET A 165 -8.29 -8.82 9.71
C MET A 165 -8.54 -8.42 8.24
N ALA A 166 -9.69 -7.83 7.92
CA ALA A 166 -9.99 -7.30 6.59
C ALA A 166 -8.96 -6.23 6.16
N GLN A 167 -8.66 -5.28 7.04
CA GLN A 167 -7.65 -4.25 6.77
C GLN A 167 -6.24 -4.84 6.58
N THR A 168 -5.89 -5.86 7.36
CA THR A 168 -4.61 -6.57 7.22
C THR A 168 -4.47 -7.22 5.85
N TYR A 169 -5.50 -7.94 5.41
CA TYR A 169 -5.52 -8.54 4.08
C TYR A 169 -5.57 -7.50 2.96
N GLN A 170 -6.28 -6.40 3.15
CA GLN A 170 -6.29 -5.30 2.19
C GLN A 170 -4.89 -4.69 2.03
N LEU A 171 -4.14 -4.49 3.11
CA LEU A 171 -2.76 -4.00 3.06
C LEU A 171 -1.84 -4.98 2.33
N ALA A 172 -2.01 -6.29 2.58
CA ALA A 172 -1.29 -7.33 1.84
C ALA A 172 -1.61 -7.27 0.35
N GLY A 173 -2.89 -7.19 -0.02
CA GLY A 173 -3.34 -7.04 -1.41
C GLY A 173 -2.77 -5.79 -2.07
N THR A 174 -2.84 -4.65 -1.38
CA THR A 174 -2.28 -3.36 -1.83
C THR A 174 -0.78 -3.47 -2.14
N THR A 175 -0.02 -4.08 -1.23
CA THR A 175 1.43 -4.30 -1.38
C THR A 175 1.73 -5.21 -2.58
N LEU A 176 0.98 -6.30 -2.71
CA LEU A 176 1.15 -7.26 -3.80
C LEU A 176 0.78 -6.70 -5.17
N ILE A 177 -0.23 -5.80 -5.26
CA ILE A 177 -0.53 -5.08 -6.50
C ILE A 177 0.64 -4.20 -6.90
N GLN A 178 1.21 -3.46 -5.95
CA GLN A 178 2.35 -2.58 -6.19
C GLN A 178 3.56 -3.37 -6.70
N LEU A 179 3.82 -4.54 -6.14
CA LEU A 179 4.89 -5.45 -6.52
C LEU A 179 4.55 -6.38 -7.71
N ARG A 180 3.35 -6.23 -8.29
CA ARG A 180 2.86 -6.94 -9.48
C ARG A 180 2.62 -8.45 -9.30
N HIS A 181 2.36 -8.90 -8.08
CA HIS A 181 1.96 -10.28 -7.77
C HIS A 181 0.42 -10.40 -7.75
N PHE A 182 -0.21 -10.26 -8.92
CA PHE A 182 -1.65 -10.04 -9.06
C PHE A 182 -2.51 -11.20 -8.58
N ASP A 183 -2.10 -12.46 -8.82
CA ASP A 183 -2.87 -13.62 -8.37
C ASP A 183 -2.90 -13.73 -6.85
N LEU A 184 -1.75 -13.47 -6.21
CA LEU A 184 -1.65 -13.47 -4.75
C LEU A 184 -2.37 -12.25 -4.15
N ALA A 185 -2.34 -11.10 -4.84
CA ALA A 185 -3.11 -9.91 -4.46
C ALA A 185 -4.62 -10.19 -4.51
N HIS A 186 -5.10 -10.87 -5.57
CA HIS A 186 -6.49 -11.27 -5.68
C HIS A 186 -6.91 -12.17 -4.51
N ARG A 187 -6.07 -13.15 -4.16
CA ARG A 187 -6.32 -14.01 -3.01
C ARG A 187 -6.44 -13.21 -1.71
N ALA A 188 -5.50 -12.32 -1.44
CA ALA A 188 -5.51 -11.49 -0.24
C ALA A 188 -6.75 -10.58 -0.18
N LEU A 189 -7.16 -10.01 -1.31
CA LEU A 189 -8.34 -9.15 -1.37
C LEU A 189 -9.64 -9.92 -1.25
N SER A 190 -9.72 -11.17 -1.74
CA SER A 190 -10.88 -12.04 -1.50
C SER A 190 -11.02 -12.33 -0.01
N ASP A 191 -9.92 -12.69 0.68
CA ASP A 191 -9.93 -12.90 2.13
C ASP A 191 -10.27 -11.59 2.89
N ALA A 192 -9.89 -10.42 2.36
CA ALA A 192 -10.27 -9.12 2.93
C ALA A 192 -11.78 -8.86 2.83
N LEU A 193 -12.39 -9.19 1.69
CA LEU A 193 -13.83 -9.04 1.47
C LEU A 193 -14.63 -9.98 2.35
N ASP A 194 -14.24 -11.26 2.45
CA ASP A 194 -14.89 -12.24 3.32
C ASP A 194 -14.85 -11.79 4.79
N ALA A 195 -13.72 -11.26 5.24
CA ALA A 195 -13.58 -10.76 6.61
C ALA A 195 -14.38 -9.46 6.84
N ALA A 196 -14.43 -8.57 5.85
CA ALA A 196 -15.21 -7.33 5.92
C ALA A 196 -16.71 -7.63 5.98
N ASP A 197 -17.22 -8.52 5.15
CA ASP A 197 -18.62 -8.98 5.17
C ASP A 197 -18.97 -9.56 6.54
N ALA A 198 -18.13 -10.47 7.05
CA ALA A 198 -18.33 -11.06 8.36
C ALA A 198 -18.25 -10.06 9.52
N SER A 199 -17.56 -8.92 9.35
CA SER A 199 -17.49 -7.83 10.34
C SER A 199 -18.75 -6.95 10.36
N GLY A 200 -19.50 -6.92 9.26
CA GLY A 200 -20.63 -6.03 9.05
C GLY A 200 -20.24 -4.55 8.84
N ASP A 201 -18.97 -4.23 8.64
CA ASP A 201 -18.52 -2.84 8.38
C ASP A 201 -18.49 -2.55 6.87
N GLU A 202 -19.55 -1.89 6.38
CA GLU A 202 -19.72 -1.54 4.97
C GLU A 202 -18.58 -0.62 4.44
N VAL A 203 -18.03 0.27 5.29
CA VAL A 203 -16.95 1.18 4.88
C VAL A 203 -15.65 0.40 4.64
N ILE A 204 -15.35 -0.56 5.50
CA ILE A 204 -14.17 -1.44 5.33
C ILE A 204 -14.37 -2.32 4.10
N GLY A 205 -15.54 -2.91 3.91
CA GLY A 205 -15.87 -3.72 2.73
C GLY A 205 -15.71 -2.91 1.44
N ALA A 206 -16.32 -1.75 1.37
CA ALA A 206 -16.20 -0.86 0.21
C ALA A 206 -14.75 -0.35 -0.01
N SER A 207 -13.97 -0.15 1.05
CA SER A 207 -12.54 0.15 0.97
C SER A 207 -11.75 -1.00 0.32
N ALA A 208 -12.02 -2.25 0.70
CA ALA A 208 -11.41 -3.43 0.09
C ALA A 208 -11.79 -3.53 -1.41
N ILE A 209 -13.04 -3.24 -1.75
CA ILE A 209 -13.50 -3.18 -3.15
C ILE A 209 -12.76 -2.11 -3.96
N THR A 210 -12.50 -0.92 -3.41
CA THR A 210 -11.69 0.08 -4.14
C THR A 210 -10.31 -0.44 -4.49
N THR A 211 -9.72 -1.29 -3.63
CA THR A 211 -8.42 -1.93 -3.87
C THR A 211 -8.55 -3.07 -4.89
N MET A 212 -9.61 -3.86 -4.84
CA MET A 212 -9.91 -4.87 -5.86
C MET A 212 -10.09 -4.21 -7.25
N CYS A 213 -10.81 -3.10 -7.33
CA CYS A 213 -10.93 -2.33 -8.57
C CYS A 213 -9.56 -1.86 -9.09
N TRP A 214 -8.64 -1.45 -8.20
CA TRP A 214 -7.28 -1.11 -8.61
C TRP A 214 -6.52 -2.31 -9.17
N LEU A 215 -6.68 -3.50 -8.59
CA LEU A 215 -6.13 -4.74 -9.13
C LEU A 215 -6.66 -5.03 -10.54
N LEU A 216 -7.98 -4.97 -10.72
CA LEU A 216 -8.63 -5.22 -12.00
C LEU A 216 -8.20 -4.23 -13.08
N LEU A 217 -8.08 -2.93 -12.74
CA LEU A 217 -7.49 -1.91 -13.63
C LEU A 217 -6.06 -2.26 -14.06
N ARG A 218 -5.24 -2.82 -13.16
CA ARG A 218 -3.86 -3.24 -13.48
C ARG A 218 -3.82 -4.48 -14.37
N GLN A 219 -4.89 -5.26 -14.39
CA GLN A 219 -5.09 -6.43 -15.26
C GLN A 219 -5.82 -6.09 -16.56
N ALA A 220 -6.17 -4.82 -16.81
CA ALA A 220 -6.97 -4.34 -17.95
C ALA A 220 -8.40 -4.95 -18.02
N ARG A 221 -8.97 -5.33 -16.88
CA ARG A 221 -10.35 -5.83 -16.71
C ARG A 221 -11.28 -4.65 -16.44
N PHE A 222 -11.49 -3.80 -17.45
CA PHE A 222 -12.14 -2.49 -17.25
C PHE A 222 -13.63 -2.63 -17.02
N ASP A 223 -14.32 -3.49 -17.75
CA ASP A 223 -15.75 -3.78 -17.61
C ASP A 223 -16.08 -4.30 -16.20
N GLU A 224 -15.32 -5.26 -15.71
CA GLU A 224 -15.49 -5.80 -14.35
C GLU A 224 -15.17 -4.76 -13.28
N THR A 225 -14.16 -3.92 -13.51
CA THR A 225 -13.82 -2.82 -12.59
C THR A 225 -14.99 -1.86 -12.44
N GLU A 226 -15.55 -1.41 -13.57
CA GLU A 226 -16.65 -0.45 -13.56
C GLU A 226 -17.90 -1.05 -12.94
N GLN A 227 -18.28 -2.24 -13.37
CA GLN A 227 -19.44 -2.93 -12.82
C GLN A 227 -19.33 -3.10 -11.30
N LEU A 228 -18.17 -3.56 -10.80
CA LEU A 228 -17.94 -3.74 -9.37
C LEU A 228 -18.00 -2.40 -8.62
N ALA A 229 -17.35 -1.37 -9.17
CA ALA A 229 -17.29 -0.06 -8.53
C ALA A 229 -18.67 0.62 -8.49
N ILE A 230 -19.42 0.62 -9.59
CA ILE A 230 -20.76 1.24 -9.65
C ILE A 230 -21.74 0.47 -8.78
N THR A 231 -21.82 -0.86 -8.93
CA THR A 231 -22.72 -1.68 -8.08
C THR A 231 -22.48 -1.43 -6.60
N THR A 232 -21.21 -1.32 -6.19
CA THR A 232 -20.88 -1.03 -4.78
C THR A 232 -21.22 0.41 -4.42
N ALA A 233 -20.97 1.38 -5.30
CA ALA A 233 -21.30 2.79 -5.06
C ALA A 233 -22.82 2.99 -4.88
N ASP A 234 -23.63 2.31 -5.68
CA ASP A 234 -25.09 2.35 -5.59
C ASP A 234 -25.60 1.74 -4.26
N MET A 235 -24.98 0.64 -3.83
CA MET A 235 -25.34 -0.02 -2.56
C MET A 235 -25.08 0.86 -1.34
N ILE A 236 -24.01 1.65 -1.36
CA ILE A 236 -23.60 2.50 -0.22
C ILE A 236 -23.82 3.99 -0.49
N GLU A 237 -24.67 4.36 -1.44
CA GLU A 237 -24.89 5.76 -1.81
C GLU A 237 -25.17 6.62 -0.58
N PRO A 238 -24.31 7.62 -0.28
CA PRO A 238 -24.43 8.35 0.95
C PRO A 238 -25.48 9.47 0.86
N SER A 239 -26.29 9.62 1.90
CA SER A 239 -27.06 10.86 2.07
C SER A 239 -26.10 12.02 2.36
N PHE A 240 -25.81 12.87 1.36
CA PHE A 240 -24.81 13.95 1.46
C PHE A 240 -25.00 14.88 2.66
N SER A 241 -26.22 15.07 3.14
CA SER A 241 -26.52 15.91 4.31
C SER A 241 -26.14 15.25 5.64
N ARG A 242 -26.11 13.91 5.71
CA ARG A 242 -25.95 13.13 6.95
C ARG A 242 -24.74 12.19 6.95
N ALA A 243 -24.15 11.95 5.78
CA ALA A 243 -23.06 11.00 5.65
C ALA A 243 -21.81 11.41 6.45
N LYS A 244 -21.19 10.42 7.08
CA LYS A 244 -19.89 10.59 7.72
C LYS A 244 -18.80 10.79 6.64
N PRO A 245 -17.72 11.52 6.95
CA PRO A 245 -16.62 11.75 6.00
C PRO A 245 -16.05 10.46 5.37
N ALA A 246 -15.92 9.38 6.14
CA ALA A 246 -15.43 8.09 5.65
C ALA A 246 -16.34 7.46 4.59
N GLN A 247 -17.67 7.57 4.75
CA GLN A 247 -18.65 7.08 3.76
C GLN A 247 -18.55 7.87 2.44
N LEU A 248 -18.45 9.19 2.51
CA LEU A 248 -18.23 10.03 1.32
C LEU A 248 -16.90 9.74 0.65
N ALA A 249 -15.85 9.50 1.43
CA ALA A 249 -14.51 9.21 0.90
C ALA A 249 -14.47 7.87 0.14
N VAL A 250 -15.03 6.81 0.72
CA VAL A 250 -15.03 5.50 0.07
C VAL A 250 -15.94 5.49 -1.16
N TRP A 251 -17.10 6.13 -1.09
CA TRP A 251 -18.01 6.30 -2.23
C TRP A 251 -17.33 7.09 -3.37
N GLY A 252 -16.68 8.21 -3.05
CA GLY A 252 -15.92 8.98 -4.03
C GLY A 252 -14.76 8.20 -4.65
N TRP A 253 -14.06 7.35 -3.89
CA TRP A 253 -13.05 6.45 -4.44
C TRP A 253 -13.62 5.42 -5.40
N LEU A 254 -14.80 4.85 -5.14
CA LEU A 254 -15.48 3.94 -6.07
C LEU A 254 -15.76 4.64 -7.40
N LEU A 255 -16.30 5.86 -7.37
CA LEU A 255 -16.51 6.66 -8.59
C LEU A 255 -15.20 6.94 -9.34
N LEU A 256 -14.11 7.24 -8.63
CA LEU A 256 -12.78 7.41 -9.26
C LEU A 256 -12.27 6.11 -9.91
N ARG A 257 -12.61 4.93 -9.36
CA ARG A 257 -12.27 3.63 -9.97
C ARG A 257 -13.10 3.36 -11.22
N ALA A 258 -14.40 3.63 -11.15
CA ALA A 258 -15.30 3.51 -12.30
C ALA A 258 -14.90 4.48 -13.43
N ALA A 259 -14.64 5.75 -13.12
CA ALA A 259 -14.16 6.73 -14.10
C ALA A 259 -12.84 6.28 -14.76
N ALA A 260 -11.90 5.74 -13.98
CA ALA A 260 -10.64 5.23 -14.51
C ALA A 260 -10.82 4.01 -15.43
N ALA A 261 -11.87 3.21 -15.26
CA ALA A 261 -12.24 2.12 -16.16
C ALA A 261 -12.92 2.66 -17.43
N ALA A 262 -13.94 3.51 -17.28
CA ALA A 262 -14.72 4.08 -18.37
C ALA A 262 -13.84 4.84 -19.38
N VAL A 263 -12.89 5.68 -18.90
CA VAL A 263 -11.99 6.40 -19.80
C VAL A 263 -11.08 5.47 -20.60
N ARG A 264 -10.68 4.33 -20.04
CA ARG A 264 -9.85 3.32 -20.72
C ARG A 264 -10.64 2.49 -21.74
N ASP A 265 -11.96 2.48 -21.58
CA ASP A 265 -12.92 1.87 -22.50
C ASP A 265 -13.51 2.90 -23.49
N ALA A 266 -12.81 4.03 -23.68
CA ALA A 266 -13.20 5.13 -24.59
C ALA A 266 -14.58 5.75 -24.30
N ARG A 267 -15.05 5.70 -23.04
CA ARG A 267 -16.30 6.32 -22.57
C ARG A 267 -16.01 7.54 -21.70
N GLY A 268 -15.49 8.59 -22.34
CA GLY A 268 -15.07 9.82 -21.66
C GLY A 268 -16.22 10.55 -20.95
N ASP A 269 -17.40 10.63 -21.59
CA ASP A 269 -18.56 11.31 -21.00
C ASP A 269 -19.03 10.65 -19.70
N ASP A 270 -19.04 9.32 -19.65
CA ASP A 270 -19.37 8.55 -18.44
C ASP A 270 -18.30 8.79 -17.34
N ALA A 271 -17.03 8.80 -17.72
CA ALA A 271 -15.94 9.09 -16.81
C ALA A 271 -16.07 10.51 -16.20
N ASP A 272 -16.46 11.50 -16.99
CA ASP A 272 -16.65 12.87 -16.53
C ASP A 272 -17.81 13.00 -15.55
N GLU A 273 -18.89 12.25 -15.74
CA GLU A 273 -20.00 12.21 -14.80
C GLU A 273 -19.57 11.67 -13.43
N MET A 274 -18.86 10.54 -13.44
CA MET A 274 -18.31 9.93 -12.22
C MET A 274 -17.29 10.83 -11.52
N LEU A 275 -16.44 11.53 -12.29
CA LEU A 275 -15.48 12.50 -11.74
C LEU A 275 -16.19 13.69 -11.09
N ARG A 276 -17.31 14.18 -11.67
CA ARG A 276 -18.14 15.24 -11.06
C ARG A 276 -18.77 14.78 -9.74
N GLY A 277 -19.28 13.55 -9.68
CA GLY A 277 -19.79 12.94 -8.45
C GLY A 277 -18.72 12.85 -7.37
N ALA A 278 -17.53 12.34 -7.73
CA ALA A 278 -16.40 12.27 -6.81
C ALA A 278 -15.95 13.67 -6.33
N ALA A 279 -15.93 14.67 -7.21
CA ALA A 279 -15.61 16.05 -6.85
C ALA A 279 -16.61 16.64 -5.86
N ALA A 280 -17.91 16.40 -6.04
CA ALA A 280 -18.94 16.84 -5.09
C ALA A 280 -18.72 16.23 -3.69
N ALA A 281 -18.41 14.94 -3.61
CA ALA A 281 -18.07 14.28 -2.36
C ALA A 281 -16.82 14.87 -1.70
N ALA A 282 -15.76 15.12 -2.49
CA ALA A 282 -14.52 15.70 -1.99
C ALA A 282 -14.71 17.13 -1.45
N VAL A 283 -15.48 17.97 -2.15
CA VAL A 283 -15.83 19.32 -1.71
C VAL A 283 -16.64 19.26 -0.40
N ARG A 284 -17.59 18.33 -0.28
CA ARG A 284 -18.41 18.16 0.93
C ARG A 284 -17.59 17.74 2.15
N ILE A 285 -16.56 16.91 1.97
CA ILE A 285 -15.60 16.56 3.03
C ILE A 285 -14.75 17.79 3.39
N GLY A 286 -14.26 18.52 2.39
CA GLY A 286 -13.34 19.65 2.56
C GLY A 286 -11.93 19.21 3.04
N ASP A 287 -11.02 20.20 3.18
CA ASP A 287 -9.61 19.92 3.52
C ASP A 287 -9.35 19.92 5.05
N ARG A 288 -10.32 20.29 5.87
CA ARG A 288 -10.15 20.47 7.32
C ARG A 288 -10.46 19.21 8.14
N VAL A 289 -11.02 18.18 7.53
CA VAL A 289 -11.37 16.94 8.24
C VAL A 289 -10.07 16.15 8.50
N PRO A 290 -9.78 15.78 9.76
CA PRO A 290 -8.61 14.94 10.07
C PRO A 290 -8.65 13.62 9.32
N THR A 291 -7.51 13.20 8.78
CA THR A 291 -7.37 11.95 8.03
C THR A 291 -7.85 10.73 8.83
N SER A 292 -7.66 10.76 10.16
CA SER A 292 -8.14 9.72 11.08
C SER A 292 -9.66 9.55 11.12
N LEU A 293 -10.42 10.60 10.75
CA LEU A 293 -11.88 10.54 10.65
C LEU A 293 -12.38 10.10 9.27
N LEU A 294 -11.50 10.10 8.27
CA LEU A 294 -11.81 9.65 6.91
C LEU A 294 -11.62 8.15 6.75
N SER A 295 -10.82 7.54 7.60
CA SER A 295 -10.45 6.15 7.44
C SER A 295 -10.33 5.44 8.78
N PRO A 296 -11.19 4.48 9.06
CA PRO A 296 -10.90 3.45 10.04
C PRO A 296 -9.86 2.43 9.51
N GLY A 297 -9.50 2.52 8.22
CA GLY A 297 -8.68 1.59 7.46
C GLY A 297 -7.45 2.24 6.79
N PRO A 298 -7.01 1.73 5.64
CA PRO A 298 -5.78 2.15 4.97
C PRO A 298 -5.75 3.64 4.66
N ALA A 299 -4.56 4.23 4.68
CA ALA A 299 -4.33 5.65 4.39
C ALA A 299 -4.87 6.10 3.02
N THR A 300 -5.04 5.16 2.08
CA THR A 300 -5.62 5.43 0.75
C THR A 300 -7.00 6.08 0.83
N ILE A 301 -7.88 5.61 1.72
CA ILE A 301 -9.21 6.21 1.88
C ILE A 301 -9.10 7.60 2.50
N GLY A 302 -8.25 7.76 3.50
CA GLY A 302 -7.96 9.06 4.11
C GLY A 302 -7.36 10.09 3.16
N ALA A 303 -6.77 9.64 2.05
CA ALA A 303 -6.22 10.49 1.00
C ALA A 303 -7.27 11.07 0.04
N PHE A 304 -8.55 10.72 0.17
CA PHE A 304 -9.60 11.27 -0.67
C PHE A 304 -9.84 12.75 -0.34
N CYS A 305 -9.60 13.62 -1.32
CA CYS A 305 -9.72 15.08 -1.19
C CYS A 305 -9.81 15.73 -2.58
N PRO A 306 -10.14 17.04 -2.68
CA PRO A 306 -10.21 17.74 -3.95
C PRO A 306 -8.95 17.61 -4.82
N THR A 307 -7.76 17.66 -4.21
CA THR A 307 -6.48 17.44 -4.91
C THR A 307 -6.40 16.06 -5.55
N THR A 308 -6.79 15.01 -4.84
CA THR A 308 -6.78 13.65 -5.38
C THR A 308 -7.73 13.52 -6.57
N VAL A 309 -8.93 14.11 -6.49
CA VAL A 309 -9.87 14.13 -7.61
C VAL A 309 -9.30 14.90 -8.80
N ALA A 310 -8.72 16.09 -8.57
CA ALA A 310 -8.08 16.87 -9.64
C ALA A 310 -6.97 16.06 -10.35
N TRP A 311 -6.14 15.34 -9.61
CA TRP A 311 -5.11 14.47 -10.23
C TRP A 311 -5.71 13.32 -11.02
N LYS A 312 -6.86 12.78 -10.61
CA LYS A 312 -7.57 11.75 -11.39
C LYS A 312 -8.23 12.31 -12.64
N THR A 313 -8.65 13.58 -12.62
CA THR A 313 -9.09 14.29 -13.83
C THR A 313 -7.93 14.49 -14.81
N VAL A 314 -6.73 14.86 -14.33
CA VAL A 314 -5.53 14.92 -15.16
C VAL A 314 -5.22 13.56 -15.82
N GLU A 315 -5.30 12.45 -15.06
CA GLU A 315 -5.13 11.10 -15.59
C GLU A 315 -6.18 10.79 -16.68
N SER A 316 -7.45 11.17 -16.47
CA SER A 316 -8.55 10.96 -17.42
C SER A 316 -8.29 11.69 -18.74
N GLU A 317 -7.97 12.98 -18.70
CA GLU A 317 -7.67 13.79 -19.90
C GLU A 317 -6.47 13.23 -20.66
N LEU A 318 -5.42 12.82 -19.97
CA LEU A 318 -4.25 12.23 -20.60
C LEU A 318 -4.59 10.93 -21.35
N ILE A 319 -5.42 10.07 -20.75
CA ILE A 319 -5.84 8.81 -21.36
C ILE A 319 -6.79 9.04 -22.52
N SER A 320 -7.62 10.07 -22.45
CA SER A 320 -8.49 10.53 -23.56
C SER A 320 -7.72 11.14 -24.75
N GLY A 321 -6.40 11.29 -24.64
CA GLY A 321 -5.56 11.85 -25.70
C GLY A 321 -5.49 13.37 -25.72
N HIS A 322 -5.75 14.02 -24.58
CA HIS A 322 -5.71 15.48 -24.41
C HIS A 322 -4.52 15.91 -23.52
N PRO A 323 -3.25 15.67 -23.91
CA PRO A 323 -2.10 15.92 -23.04
C PRO A 323 -1.92 17.41 -22.70
N ASP A 324 -2.24 18.33 -23.61
CA ASP A 324 -2.19 19.78 -23.35
C ASP A 324 -3.14 20.16 -22.22
N ARG A 325 -4.37 19.62 -22.25
CA ARG A 325 -5.38 19.85 -21.23
C ARG A 325 -4.98 19.24 -19.89
N ALA A 326 -4.39 18.05 -19.91
CA ALA A 326 -3.84 17.41 -18.73
C ALA A 326 -2.75 18.27 -18.07
N LEU A 327 -1.84 18.86 -18.85
CA LEU A 327 -0.80 19.77 -18.37
C LEU A 327 -1.38 21.08 -17.79
N GLU A 328 -2.40 21.65 -18.44
CA GLU A 328 -3.09 22.85 -17.92
C GLU A 328 -3.74 22.56 -16.55
N LEU A 329 -4.51 21.49 -16.45
CA LEU A 329 -5.17 21.07 -15.21
C LEU A 329 -4.17 20.75 -14.10
N SER A 330 -3.04 20.11 -14.45
CA SER A 330 -1.98 19.82 -13.49
C SER A 330 -1.38 21.07 -12.82
N ARG A 331 -1.28 22.19 -13.57
CA ARG A 331 -0.77 23.47 -13.02
C ARG A 331 -1.76 24.14 -12.07
N THR A 332 -3.05 23.90 -12.26
CA THR A 332 -4.13 24.52 -11.48
C THR A 332 -4.69 23.62 -10.37
N ALA A 333 -4.18 22.38 -10.27
CA ALA A 333 -4.60 21.44 -9.23
C ALA A 333 -4.33 22.02 -7.83
N PRO A 334 -5.28 21.89 -6.89
CA PRO A 334 -5.06 22.36 -5.53
C PRO A 334 -3.86 21.67 -4.87
N GLU A 335 -3.16 22.39 -4.00
CA GLU A 335 -2.11 21.80 -3.16
C GLU A 335 -2.72 21.20 -1.89
N SER A 336 -2.29 20.00 -1.52
CA SER A 336 -2.69 19.33 -0.28
C SER A 336 -1.67 18.28 0.12
N ASP A 337 -1.48 18.07 1.41
CA ASP A 337 -0.63 17.00 1.96
C ASP A 337 -1.36 15.66 2.08
N ARG A 338 -2.69 15.64 1.86
CA ARG A 338 -3.53 14.43 2.00
C ARG A 338 -3.22 13.31 1.02
N PRO A 339 -2.97 13.58 -0.30
CA PRO A 339 -2.69 12.49 -1.21
C PRO A 339 -1.50 11.65 -0.76
N THR A 340 -1.66 10.33 -0.79
CA THR A 340 -0.56 9.40 -0.46
C THR A 340 0.62 9.56 -1.42
N SER A 341 1.79 9.07 -1.01
CA SER A 341 2.98 9.01 -1.88
C SER A 341 2.67 8.36 -3.23
N ASN A 342 1.95 7.23 -3.23
CA ASN A 342 1.53 6.55 -4.45
C ASN A 342 0.69 7.44 -5.38
N ASN A 343 -0.30 8.17 -4.85
CA ASN A 343 -1.13 9.07 -5.66
C ASN A 343 -0.30 10.22 -6.21
N ARG A 344 0.59 10.80 -5.40
CA ARG A 344 1.48 11.90 -5.81
C ARG A 344 2.47 11.44 -6.88
N ASN A 345 3.14 10.31 -6.67
CA ASN A 345 4.10 9.76 -7.62
C ASN A 345 3.41 9.37 -8.93
N ARG A 346 2.20 8.81 -8.86
CA ARG A 346 1.42 8.50 -10.05
C ARG A 346 1.04 9.75 -10.83
N HIS A 347 0.53 10.79 -10.18
CA HIS A 347 0.22 12.05 -10.83
C HIS A 347 1.48 12.66 -11.51
N ARG A 348 2.62 12.64 -10.86
CA ARG A 348 3.89 13.11 -11.47
C ARG A 348 4.27 12.28 -12.69
N LEU A 349 4.06 10.98 -12.65
CA LEU A 349 4.30 10.12 -13.81
C LEU A 349 3.34 10.42 -14.96
N ASP A 350 2.07 10.74 -14.67
CA ASP A 350 1.09 11.17 -15.66
C ASP A 350 1.50 12.52 -16.29
N VAL A 351 2.03 13.47 -15.49
CA VAL A 351 2.60 14.73 -15.99
C VAL A 351 3.82 14.50 -16.90
N ALA A 352 4.72 13.57 -16.52
CA ALA A 352 5.86 13.21 -17.37
C ALA A 352 5.39 12.60 -18.71
N ALA A 353 4.37 11.75 -18.67
CA ALA A 353 3.78 11.17 -19.87
C ALA A 353 3.11 12.22 -20.76
N ALA A 354 2.40 13.18 -20.17
CA ALA A 354 1.79 14.29 -20.91
C ALA A 354 2.86 15.15 -21.62
N HIS A 355 3.94 15.50 -20.92
CA HIS A 355 5.08 16.19 -21.54
C HIS A 355 5.69 15.39 -22.70
N ALA A 356 5.87 14.06 -22.53
CA ALA A 356 6.38 13.22 -23.61
C ALA A 356 5.45 13.17 -24.82
N GLN A 357 4.13 13.15 -24.61
CA GLN A 357 3.14 13.13 -25.69
C GLN A 357 3.09 14.44 -26.50
N VAL A 358 3.36 15.60 -25.87
CA VAL A 358 3.47 16.89 -26.58
C VAL A 358 4.86 17.18 -27.15
N GLY A 359 5.79 16.21 -27.05
CA GLY A 359 7.16 16.37 -27.53
C GLY A 359 8.11 17.18 -26.61
N ALA A 360 7.66 17.56 -25.43
CA ALA A 360 8.44 18.27 -24.42
C ALA A 360 9.31 17.26 -23.61
N TYR A 361 10.28 16.65 -24.29
CA TYR A 361 11.06 15.52 -23.74
C TYR A 361 12.00 15.92 -22.62
N ASP A 362 12.51 17.12 -22.60
CA ASP A 362 13.40 17.60 -21.54
C ASP A 362 12.62 17.82 -20.23
N GLU A 363 11.41 18.34 -20.31
CA GLU A 363 10.49 18.48 -19.18
C GLU A 363 10.04 17.10 -18.65
N ALA A 364 9.71 16.17 -19.56
CA ALA A 364 9.37 14.79 -19.20
C ALA A 364 10.51 14.11 -18.43
N GLN A 365 11.76 14.26 -18.88
CA GLN A 365 12.94 13.74 -18.21
C GLN A 365 13.17 14.39 -16.85
N ALA A 366 13.03 15.71 -16.74
CA ALA A 366 13.19 16.41 -15.47
C ALA A 366 12.23 15.86 -14.39
N VAL A 367 10.99 15.60 -14.76
CA VAL A 367 10.00 14.99 -13.85
C VAL A 367 10.39 13.56 -13.49
N LEU A 368 10.83 12.75 -14.44
CA LEU A 368 11.25 11.36 -14.18
C LEU A 368 12.51 11.27 -13.33
N PHE A 369 13.47 12.17 -13.51
CA PHE A 369 14.68 12.24 -12.67
C PHE A 369 14.34 12.66 -11.24
N ASP A 370 13.40 13.56 -11.05
CA ASP A 370 12.91 13.91 -9.72
C ASP A 370 12.20 12.72 -9.05
N LEU A 371 11.40 11.95 -9.79
CA LEU A 371 10.79 10.71 -9.31
C LEU A 371 11.85 9.65 -8.96
N LYS A 372 12.89 9.46 -9.83
CA LYS A 372 14.01 8.55 -9.54
C LYS A 372 14.70 8.91 -8.24
N ARG A 373 14.90 10.21 -7.98
CA ARG A 373 15.56 10.69 -6.76
C ARG A 373 14.70 10.51 -5.51
N LYS A 374 13.37 10.77 -5.60
CA LYS A 374 12.46 10.81 -4.47
C LYS A 374 11.81 9.46 -4.13
N ALA A 375 11.54 8.65 -5.13
CA ALA A 375 10.80 7.40 -5.01
C ALA A 375 11.34 6.29 -5.93
N PRO A 376 12.65 5.94 -5.85
CA PRO A 376 13.26 4.95 -6.74
C PRO A 376 12.64 3.56 -6.60
N ALA A 377 12.31 3.14 -5.38
CA ALA A 377 11.68 1.85 -5.12
C ALA A 377 10.28 1.78 -5.75
N TRP A 378 9.48 2.84 -5.64
CA TRP A 378 8.18 2.93 -6.29
C TRP A 378 8.31 2.90 -7.82
N LEU A 379 9.21 3.71 -8.38
CA LEU A 379 9.37 3.88 -9.83
C LEU A 379 9.78 2.57 -10.52
N ARG A 380 10.63 1.77 -9.90
CA ARG A 380 11.08 0.45 -10.40
C ARG A 380 9.91 -0.47 -10.76
N HIS A 381 8.81 -0.42 -10.00
CA HIS A 381 7.64 -1.28 -10.18
C HIS A 381 6.59 -0.70 -11.15
N GLN A 382 6.87 0.47 -11.77
CA GLN A 382 5.92 1.12 -12.70
C GLN A 382 6.22 0.77 -14.15
N ARG A 383 5.45 -0.17 -14.73
CA ARG A 383 5.56 -0.47 -16.17
C ARG A 383 5.32 0.77 -17.03
N TYR A 384 4.37 1.63 -16.62
CA TYR A 384 4.06 2.87 -17.33
C TYR A 384 5.27 3.83 -17.39
N ALA A 385 6.11 3.88 -16.37
CA ALA A 385 7.36 4.65 -16.43
C ALA A 385 8.31 4.10 -17.50
N ARG A 386 8.38 2.77 -17.68
CA ARG A 386 9.14 2.15 -18.76
C ARG A 386 8.63 2.61 -20.12
N ASP A 387 7.29 2.65 -20.32
CA ASP A 387 6.69 3.05 -21.59
C ASP A 387 7.01 4.52 -21.90
N VAL A 388 6.96 5.42 -20.90
CA VAL A 388 7.33 6.85 -21.07
C VAL A 388 8.82 6.99 -21.41
N VAL A 389 9.71 6.28 -20.71
CA VAL A 389 11.15 6.30 -21.00
C VAL A 389 11.44 5.77 -22.41
N ALA A 390 10.75 4.71 -22.83
CA ALA A 390 10.87 4.16 -24.17
C ALA A 390 10.46 5.18 -25.25
N THR A 391 9.36 5.91 -25.04
CA THR A 391 8.92 6.99 -25.93
C THR A 391 9.98 8.08 -26.06
N ILE A 392 10.51 8.55 -24.93
CA ILE A 392 11.57 9.57 -24.93
C ILE A 392 12.84 9.08 -25.66
N ALA A 393 13.23 7.82 -25.44
CA ALA A 393 14.41 7.23 -26.05
C ALA A 393 14.28 7.07 -27.56
N ALA A 394 13.07 6.67 -28.04
CA ALA A 394 12.82 6.45 -29.47
C ALA A 394 12.85 7.75 -30.29
N GLU A 395 12.40 8.87 -29.72
CA GLU A 395 12.32 10.15 -30.41
C GLU A 395 13.63 10.96 -30.37
N ARG A 396 14.58 10.54 -29.56
CA ARG A 396 15.89 11.21 -29.51
C ARG A 396 16.79 10.84 -30.70
N ARG A 397 17.25 11.87 -31.41
CA ARG A 397 18.27 11.74 -32.47
C ARG A 397 19.72 11.63 -31.96
N ARG A 398 19.93 11.66 -30.64
CA ARG A 398 21.25 11.61 -29.99
C ARG A 398 21.35 10.36 -29.11
N ALA A 399 22.57 9.90 -28.86
CA ALA A 399 22.82 8.82 -27.90
C ALA A 399 22.21 9.16 -26.52
N MET A 400 21.71 8.14 -25.81
CA MET A 400 21.18 8.32 -24.46
C MET A 400 22.25 8.93 -23.54
N SER A 401 21.85 9.92 -22.74
CA SER A 401 22.72 10.39 -21.67
C SER A 401 22.91 9.30 -20.62
N HIS A 402 23.99 9.37 -19.85
CA HIS A 402 24.25 8.41 -18.77
C HIS A 402 23.06 8.35 -17.77
N GLU A 403 22.52 9.50 -17.41
CA GLU A 403 21.36 9.59 -16.49
C GLU A 403 20.08 8.92 -17.06
N LEU A 404 19.84 9.05 -18.37
CA LEU A 404 18.70 8.39 -19.03
C LEU A 404 18.93 6.88 -19.13
N ALA A 405 20.15 6.44 -19.36
CA ALA A 405 20.51 5.01 -19.36
C ALA A 405 20.33 4.38 -17.98
N GLU A 406 20.74 5.08 -16.91
CA GLU A 406 20.47 4.64 -15.53
C GLU A 406 18.97 4.59 -15.20
N LEU A 407 18.19 5.56 -15.69
CA LEU A 407 16.74 5.56 -15.53
C LEU A 407 16.10 4.38 -16.28
N ALA A 408 16.53 4.13 -17.51
CA ALA A 408 16.08 3.00 -18.32
C ALA A 408 16.36 1.67 -17.62
N SER A 409 17.58 1.50 -17.07
CA SER A 409 17.95 0.33 -16.27
C SER A 409 17.07 0.18 -15.03
N LEU A 410 16.80 1.26 -14.28
CA LEU A 410 15.95 1.24 -13.08
C LEU A 410 14.54 0.75 -13.39
N VAL A 411 13.96 1.13 -14.53
CA VAL A 411 12.60 0.71 -14.92
C VAL A 411 12.58 -0.62 -15.70
N GLY A 412 13.71 -1.32 -15.79
CA GLY A 412 13.82 -2.66 -16.38
C GLY A 412 13.83 -2.65 -17.91
N MET A 413 14.39 -1.62 -18.54
CA MET A 413 14.73 -1.64 -19.97
C MET A 413 16.12 -2.23 -20.11
N GLU A 414 16.21 -3.42 -20.68
CA GLU A 414 17.49 -3.99 -21.14
C GLU A 414 18.05 -3.14 -22.30
N GLN A 415 19.36 -2.89 -22.29
CA GLN A 415 20.05 -2.16 -23.35
C GLN A 415 20.20 -3.01 -24.61
#